data_4bb2c7aef6126983025cc37c7b714ab0
#
_entry.id   4bb2c7aef6126983025cc37c7b714ab0
#
_cell.length_a   1.000
_cell.length_b   1.000
_cell.length_c   1.000
_cell.angle_alpha   90.00
_cell.angle_beta   90.00
_cell.angle_gamma   90.00
#
_symmetry.space_group_name_H-M   'P 1'
#
loop_
_entity.id
_entity.type
_entity.pdbx_description
1 polymer ?
#
loop_
_entity_poly.entity_id
_entity_poly.type
_entity_poly.pdbx_seq_one_letter_code
_entity_poly.pdbx_strand_id
1 'polypeptide(L)'
;MIDKKILRKQQIKLLSKNKSTTADEGIKLLDKLVETAEWKQSKSIATTISNLFEVPTKPIIEKALSDGKMVYLPKTMPHRQMAFLPFTNYEDLVVSDYGIPEPKYNEKLVNQEPDLVLVPGLAFAKDSNYRVGFGGGYYDRFLAKYSGKTIALVPSAMHFETADWEIGEYDIRIQKLIFV
;
A
#
# COMPACT_ATOMS: atom_id res chain seq x y z
N MET A 1 5.39 -8.99 23.25
CA MET A 1 5.32 -8.24 21.99
C MET A 1 6.52 -8.60 21.14
N ILE A 2 6.32 -8.82 19.85
CA ILE A 2 7.38 -9.20 18.90
C ILE A 2 8.09 -7.92 18.42
N ASP A 3 9.40 -7.94 18.36
CA ASP A 3 10.19 -6.86 17.73
C ASP A 3 9.82 -6.74 16.25
N LYS A 4 9.53 -5.52 15.78
CA LYS A 4 9.12 -5.27 14.38
C LYS A 4 10.14 -5.71 13.35
N LYS A 5 11.44 -5.68 13.67
CA LYS A 5 12.50 -6.12 12.75
C LYS A 5 12.49 -7.64 12.59
N ILE A 6 12.21 -8.36 13.68
CA ILE A 6 12.05 -9.82 13.67
C ILE A 6 10.79 -10.18 12.89
N LEU A 7 9.65 -9.53 13.20
CA LEU A 7 8.38 -9.77 12.53
C LEU A 7 8.48 -9.54 11.01
N ARG A 8 9.13 -8.45 10.56
CA ARG A 8 9.36 -8.20 9.12
C ARG A 8 10.08 -9.35 8.44
N LYS A 9 11.15 -9.89 9.04
CA LYS A 9 11.89 -11.02 8.48
C LYS A 9 11.02 -12.28 8.38
N GLN A 10 10.24 -12.55 9.42
CA GLN A 10 9.33 -13.69 9.45
C GLN A 10 8.25 -13.56 8.39
N GLN A 11 7.61 -12.39 8.29
CA GLN A 11 6.55 -12.12 7.31
C GLN A 11 7.07 -12.18 5.86
N ILE A 12 8.20 -11.58 5.54
CA ILE A 12 8.80 -11.66 4.19
C ILE A 12 9.06 -13.13 3.81
N LYS A 13 9.58 -13.94 4.73
CA LYS A 13 9.81 -15.36 4.51
C LYS A 13 8.49 -16.12 4.30
N LEU A 14 7.47 -15.83 5.11
CA LEU A 14 6.14 -16.45 5.01
C LEU A 14 5.48 -16.09 3.67
N LEU A 15 5.42 -14.80 3.35
CA LEU A 15 4.81 -14.27 2.13
C LEU A 15 5.51 -14.76 0.87
N SER A 16 6.84 -14.87 0.90
CA SER A 16 7.62 -15.42 -0.21
C SER A 16 7.27 -16.88 -0.52
N LYS A 17 6.83 -17.66 0.48
CA LYS A 17 6.37 -19.05 0.30
C LYS A 17 4.90 -19.12 -0.17
N ASN A 18 4.10 -18.11 0.11
CA ASN A 18 2.65 -18.08 -0.13
C ASN A 18 2.26 -17.17 -1.31
N LYS A 19 3.16 -16.89 -2.24
CA LYS A 19 2.93 -15.94 -3.36
C LYS A 19 1.67 -16.26 -4.17
N SER A 20 1.43 -17.53 -4.51
CA SER A 20 0.25 -17.94 -5.28
C SER A 20 -1.03 -17.70 -4.49
N THR A 21 -1.07 -18.09 -3.21
CA THR A 21 -2.23 -17.85 -2.34
C THR A 21 -2.50 -16.36 -2.19
N THR A 22 -1.47 -15.56 -1.97
CA THR A 22 -1.62 -14.09 -1.88
C THR A 22 -2.13 -13.50 -3.19
N ALA A 23 -1.71 -14.01 -4.34
CA ALA A 23 -2.22 -13.57 -5.64
C ALA A 23 -3.69 -13.93 -5.86
N ASP A 24 -4.09 -15.16 -5.52
CA ASP A 24 -5.48 -15.60 -5.62
C ASP A 24 -6.41 -14.82 -4.67
N GLU A 25 -5.94 -14.57 -3.45
CA GLU A 25 -6.64 -13.74 -2.48
C GLU A 25 -6.72 -12.27 -2.93
N GLY A 26 -5.72 -11.79 -3.66
CA GLY A 26 -5.68 -10.45 -4.25
C GLY A 26 -6.86 -10.18 -5.19
N ILE A 27 -7.31 -11.18 -5.93
CA ILE A 27 -8.50 -11.08 -6.79
C ILE A 27 -9.75 -10.83 -5.95
N LYS A 28 -9.95 -11.62 -4.89
CA LYS A 28 -11.10 -11.47 -3.97
C LYS A 28 -11.07 -10.13 -3.24
N LEU A 29 -9.88 -9.68 -2.87
CA LEU A 29 -9.69 -8.38 -2.21
C LEU A 29 -10.00 -7.22 -3.16
N LEU A 30 -9.65 -7.33 -4.44
CA LEU A 30 -10.03 -6.35 -5.46
C LEU A 30 -11.54 -6.28 -5.63
N ASP A 31 -12.24 -7.44 -5.70
CA ASP A 31 -13.71 -7.47 -5.79
C ASP A 31 -14.36 -6.75 -4.60
N LYS A 32 -13.85 -6.96 -3.38
CA LYS A 32 -14.33 -6.27 -2.19
C LYS A 32 -13.98 -4.77 -2.21
N LEU A 33 -12.79 -4.40 -2.69
CA LEU A 33 -12.34 -3.01 -2.78
C LEU A 33 -13.25 -2.17 -3.66
N VAL A 34 -13.59 -2.67 -4.86
CA VAL A 34 -14.40 -1.92 -5.84
C VAL A 34 -15.84 -1.69 -5.37
N GLU A 35 -16.33 -2.49 -4.42
CA GLU A 35 -17.64 -2.32 -3.81
C GLU A 35 -17.66 -1.28 -2.68
N THR A 36 -16.51 -0.84 -2.19
CA THR A 36 -16.45 0.18 -1.13
C THR A 36 -16.92 1.56 -1.61
N ALA A 37 -17.50 2.33 -0.68
CA ALA A 37 -17.88 3.71 -0.96
C ALA A 37 -16.65 4.56 -1.31
N GLU A 38 -15.52 4.32 -0.63
CA GLU A 38 -14.26 5.01 -0.85
C GLU A 38 -13.76 4.83 -2.29
N TRP A 39 -13.82 3.61 -2.84
CA TRP A 39 -13.48 3.36 -4.24
C TRP A 39 -14.44 4.06 -5.18
N LYS A 40 -15.74 3.85 -4.99
CA LYS A 40 -16.81 4.38 -5.88
C LYS A 40 -16.79 5.91 -5.97
N GLN A 41 -16.48 6.59 -4.86
CA GLN A 41 -16.46 8.05 -4.78
C GLN A 41 -15.13 8.68 -5.23
N SER A 42 -14.03 7.92 -5.21
CA SER A 42 -12.71 8.45 -5.57
C SER A 42 -12.59 8.68 -7.08
N LYS A 43 -12.02 9.83 -7.45
CA LYS A 43 -11.58 10.15 -8.83
C LYS A 43 -10.11 9.86 -9.03
N SER A 44 -9.35 9.83 -7.94
CA SER A 44 -7.92 9.55 -7.92
C SER A 44 -7.56 8.54 -6.84
N ILE A 45 -6.72 7.60 -7.18
CA ILE A 45 -6.17 6.64 -6.24
C ILE A 45 -4.65 6.64 -6.27
N ALA A 46 -4.03 6.43 -5.12
CA ALA A 46 -2.61 6.16 -5.02
C ALA A 46 -2.37 4.72 -4.57
N THR A 47 -1.46 4.04 -5.24
CA THR A 47 -1.03 2.68 -4.93
C THR A 47 0.44 2.50 -5.28
N THR A 48 1.02 1.34 -4.98
CA THR A 48 2.41 1.00 -5.31
C THR A 48 2.47 0.06 -6.50
N ILE A 49 3.66 -0.13 -7.06
CA ILE A 49 3.97 -1.33 -7.83
C ILE A 49 4.39 -2.41 -6.83
N SER A 50 3.59 -3.48 -6.74
CA SER A 50 3.79 -4.55 -5.76
C SER A 50 5.02 -5.39 -6.02
N ASN A 51 5.67 -5.85 -4.96
CA ASN A 51 6.64 -6.94 -5.03
C ASN A 51 5.95 -8.28 -5.31
N LEU A 52 6.74 -9.31 -5.63
CA LEU A 52 6.22 -10.64 -5.98
C LEU A 52 5.46 -11.37 -4.85
N PHE A 53 5.60 -10.92 -3.60
CA PHE A 53 4.95 -11.53 -2.43
C PHE A 53 3.86 -10.65 -1.81
N GLU A 54 3.66 -9.45 -2.34
CA GLU A 54 2.56 -8.56 -1.96
C GLU A 54 1.28 -8.88 -2.75
N VAL A 55 0.17 -8.32 -2.32
CA VAL A 55 -1.06 -8.29 -3.14
C VAL A 55 -0.75 -7.65 -4.49
N PRO A 56 -1.00 -8.33 -5.62
CA PRO A 56 -0.70 -7.78 -6.93
C PRO A 56 -1.46 -6.47 -7.18
N THR A 57 -0.75 -5.40 -7.44
CA THR A 57 -1.36 -4.08 -7.69
C THR A 57 -1.67 -3.82 -9.16
N LYS A 58 -1.10 -4.59 -10.09
CA LYS A 58 -1.40 -4.44 -11.53
C LYS A 58 -2.90 -4.54 -11.82
N PRO A 59 -3.65 -5.57 -11.35
CA PRO A 59 -5.10 -5.64 -11.57
C PRO A 59 -5.87 -4.45 -10.97
N ILE A 60 -5.39 -3.92 -9.84
CA ILE A 60 -5.99 -2.75 -9.19
C ILE A 60 -5.80 -1.50 -10.06
N ILE A 61 -4.59 -1.29 -10.59
CA ILE A 61 -4.26 -0.18 -11.48
C ILE A 61 -5.11 -0.25 -12.75
N GLU A 62 -5.18 -1.44 -13.38
CA GLU A 62 -5.97 -1.66 -14.59
C GLU A 62 -7.46 -1.39 -14.35
N LYS A 63 -8.00 -1.86 -13.22
CA LYS A 63 -9.39 -1.60 -12.82
C LYS A 63 -9.64 -0.12 -12.59
N ALA A 64 -8.74 0.57 -11.89
CA ALA A 64 -8.87 2.00 -11.66
C ALA A 64 -8.90 2.81 -12.97
N LEU A 65 -8.00 2.49 -13.89
CA LEU A 65 -7.96 3.13 -15.21
C LEU A 65 -9.23 2.84 -16.01
N SER A 66 -9.73 1.61 -15.98
CA SER A 66 -10.99 1.25 -16.66
C SER A 66 -12.20 1.94 -16.07
N ASP A 67 -12.18 2.27 -14.78
CA ASP A 67 -13.20 3.06 -14.08
C ASP A 67 -13.03 4.58 -14.30
N GLY A 68 -12.09 5.00 -15.13
CA GLY A 68 -11.82 6.41 -15.43
C GLY A 68 -11.14 7.18 -14.31
N LYS A 69 -10.49 6.48 -13.36
CA LYS A 69 -9.79 7.12 -12.25
C LYS A 69 -8.34 7.47 -12.64
N MET A 70 -7.85 8.55 -12.08
CA MET A 70 -6.40 8.86 -12.14
C MET A 70 -5.66 7.98 -11.13
N VAL A 71 -4.58 7.35 -11.58
CA VAL A 71 -3.71 6.52 -10.74
C VAL A 71 -2.42 7.26 -10.44
N TYR A 72 -2.01 7.25 -9.18
CA TYR A 72 -0.77 7.84 -8.70
C TYR A 72 0.10 6.77 -8.08
N LEU A 73 1.41 6.86 -8.33
CA LEU A 73 2.42 5.98 -7.72
C LEU A 73 3.39 6.79 -6.89
N PRO A 74 3.91 6.23 -5.80
CA PRO A 74 4.87 6.91 -4.96
C PRO A 74 6.24 6.99 -5.63
N LYS A 75 6.87 8.14 -5.49
CA LYS A 75 8.30 8.37 -5.74
C LYS A 75 8.97 8.60 -4.40
N THR A 76 9.98 7.80 -4.09
CA THR A 76 10.81 8.02 -2.90
C THR A 76 11.64 9.29 -3.06
N MET A 77 11.62 10.12 -2.04
CA MET A 77 12.29 11.42 -1.99
C MET A 77 13.31 11.45 -0.85
N PRO A 78 14.27 12.40 -0.84
CA PRO A 78 15.19 12.57 0.27
C PRO A 78 14.49 12.69 1.63
N HIS A 79 15.20 12.39 2.70
CA HIS A 79 14.72 12.44 4.09
C HIS A 79 13.49 11.56 4.36
N ARG A 80 13.37 10.43 3.64
CA ARG A 80 12.26 9.47 3.73
C ARG A 80 10.90 10.11 3.46
N GLN A 81 10.88 11.18 2.66
CA GLN A 81 9.65 11.77 2.12
C GLN A 81 9.19 10.97 0.90
N MET A 82 7.95 11.19 0.50
CA MET A 82 7.33 10.52 -0.62
C MET A 82 6.47 11.52 -1.40
N ALA A 83 6.55 11.49 -2.72
CA ALA A 83 5.70 12.25 -3.61
C ALA A 83 4.87 11.30 -4.47
N PHE A 84 3.57 11.56 -4.61
CA PHE A 84 2.73 10.82 -5.54
C PHE A 84 2.68 11.53 -6.89
N LEU A 85 2.97 10.76 -7.94
CA LEU A 85 3.00 11.23 -9.33
C LEU A 85 2.08 10.37 -10.20
N PRO A 86 1.47 10.95 -11.26
CA PRO A 86 0.55 10.22 -12.09
C PRO A 86 1.24 9.04 -12.79
N PHE A 87 0.55 7.92 -12.82
CA PHE A 87 0.91 6.75 -13.60
C PHE A 87 0.43 6.97 -15.05
N THR A 88 1.33 6.83 -16.01
CA THR A 88 1.04 6.90 -17.44
C THR A 88 1.08 5.50 -18.06
N ASN A 89 2.22 4.84 -17.97
CA ASN A 89 2.44 3.47 -18.43
C ASN A 89 3.62 2.85 -17.67
N TYR A 90 3.78 1.54 -17.78
CA TYR A 90 4.85 0.81 -17.08
C TYR A 90 6.25 1.08 -17.65
N GLU A 91 6.35 1.43 -18.93
CA GLU A 91 7.63 1.66 -19.63
C GLU A 91 8.28 2.97 -19.20
N ASP A 92 7.50 3.93 -18.72
CA ASP A 92 8.00 5.21 -18.23
C ASP A 92 8.56 5.15 -16.80
N LEU A 93 8.35 4.04 -16.10
CA LEU A 93 8.82 3.86 -14.73
C LEU A 93 10.33 3.63 -14.67
N VAL A 94 10.95 4.15 -13.63
CA VAL A 94 12.38 3.97 -13.34
C VAL A 94 12.55 3.19 -12.05
N VAL A 95 13.40 2.17 -12.08
CA VAL A 95 13.66 1.36 -10.89
C VAL A 95 14.42 2.18 -9.86
N SER A 96 13.87 2.27 -8.65
CA SER A 96 14.49 2.95 -7.51
C SER A 96 15.61 2.12 -6.88
N ASP A 97 16.37 2.72 -5.96
CA ASP A 97 17.38 2.02 -5.15
C ASP A 97 16.82 0.85 -4.32
N TYR A 98 15.51 0.83 -4.12
CA TYR A 98 14.79 -0.26 -3.46
C TYR A 98 14.34 -1.38 -4.41
N GLY A 99 14.68 -1.28 -5.70
CA GLY A 99 14.27 -2.25 -6.72
C GLY A 99 12.79 -2.14 -7.13
N ILE A 100 12.12 -1.05 -6.77
CA ILE A 100 10.70 -0.81 -7.08
C ILE A 100 10.60 0.17 -8.25
N PRO A 101 9.81 -0.12 -9.29
CA PRO A 101 9.53 0.84 -10.35
C PRO A 101 8.75 2.04 -9.82
N GLU A 102 9.25 3.23 -10.08
CA GLU A 102 8.68 4.50 -9.63
C GLU A 102 8.54 5.47 -10.80
N PRO A 103 7.59 6.41 -10.76
CA PRO A 103 7.50 7.48 -11.76
C PRO A 103 8.70 8.42 -11.67
N LYS A 104 9.03 9.08 -12.79
CA LYS A 104 10.01 10.17 -12.78
C LYS A 104 9.45 11.36 -12.03
N TYR A 105 10.30 12.03 -11.23
CA TYR A 105 9.89 13.20 -10.49
C TYR A 105 9.61 14.38 -11.42
N ASN A 106 8.46 15.01 -11.21
CA ASN A 106 8.08 16.28 -11.82
C ASN A 106 7.22 17.05 -10.80
N GLU A 107 7.77 18.13 -10.26
CA GLU A 107 7.11 18.92 -9.21
C GLU A 107 5.70 19.39 -9.62
N LYS A 108 5.51 19.75 -10.88
CA LYS A 108 4.23 20.24 -11.41
C LYS A 108 3.12 19.18 -11.44
N LEU A 109 3.49 17.91 -11.38
CA LEU A 109 2.57 16.76 -11.45
C LEU A 109 2.35 16.08 -10.10
N VAL A 110 3.02 16.55 -9.05
CA VAL A 110 2.86 15.98 -7.70
C VAL A 110 1.44 16.21 -7.19
N ASN A 111 0.80 15.12 -6.73
CA ASN A 111 -0.46 15.16 -6.01
C ASN A 111 -0.29 14.51 -4.63
N GLN A 112 -0.24 15.30 -3.58
CA GLN A 112 -0.14 14.80 -2.19
C GLN A 112 -1.48 14.55 -1.52
N GLU A 113 -2.59 14.79 -2.23
CA GLU A 113 -3.97 14.63 -1.75
C GLU A 113 -4.82 13.78 -2.73
N PRO A 114 -4.36 12.57 -3.13
CA PRO A 114 -5.24 11.67 -3.88
C PRO A 114 -6.46 11.32 -3.03
N ASP A 115 -7.62 11.06 -3.66
CA ASP A 115 -8.87 10.80 -2.92
C ASP A 115 -8.81 9.53 -2.07
N LEU A 116 -8.07 8.52 -2.54
CA LEU A 116 -7.89 7.24 -1.87
C LEU A 116 -6.43 6.79 -1.97
N VAL A 117 -5.84 6.41 -0.84
CA VAL A 117 -4.51 5.77 -0.78
C VAL A 117 -4.65 4.32 -0.35
N LEU A 118 -4.16 3.41 -1.19
CA LEU A 118 -4.00 2.01 -0.84
C LEU A 118 -2.64 1.84 -0.16
N VAL A 119 -2.67 1.51 1.11
CA VAL A 119 -1.47 1.49 1.97
C VAL A 119 -0.88 0.09 2.04
N PRO A 120 0.38 -0.12 1.61
CA PRO A 120 1.04 -1.42 1.69
C PRO A 120 1.52 -1.75 3.10
N GLY A 121 1.77 -3.04 3.34
CA GLY A 121 2.35 -3.52 4.59
C GLY A 121 2.66 -5.01 4.57
N LEU A 122 3.24 -5.49 5.66
CA LEU A 122 3.60 -6.90 5.86
C LEU A 122 2.70 -7.61 6.87
N ALA A 123 2.09 -6.85 7.79
CA ALA A 123 1.17 -7.34 8.80
C ALA A 123 0.19 -6.23 9.16
N PHE A 124 -1.06 -6.61 9.43
CA PHE A 124 -2.14 -5.68 9.78
C PHE A 124 -2.93 -6.25 10.96
N ALA A 125 -3.13 -5.43 11.99
CA ALA A 125 -3.89 -5.78 13.18
C ALA A 125 -5.35 -5.34 13.04
N LYS A 126 -6.26 -6.28 13.17
CA LYS A 126 -7.72 -6.06 13.03
C LYS A 126 -8.30 -5.22 14.16
N ASP A 127 -7.80 -5.41 15.38
CA ASP A 127 -8.27 -4.72 16.58
C ASP A 127 -7.99 -3.22 16.58
N SER A 128 -6.92 -2.82 15.91
CA SER A 128 -6.34 -1.48 16.07
C SER A 128 -6.08 -0.75 14.75
N ASN A 129 -6.18 -1.43 13.62
CA ASN A 129 -5.85 -0.93 12.29
C ASN A 129 -4.39 -0.44 12.13
N TYR A 130 -3.50 -0.86 13.03
CA TYR A 130 -2.07 -0.64 12.87
C TYR A 130 -1.46 -1.67 11.93
N ARG A 131 -0.35 -1.28 11.32
CA ARG A 131 0.38 -2.14 10.40
C ARG A 131 1.88 -2.18 10.69
N VAL A 132 2.52 -3.23 10.23
CA VAL A 132 3.98 -3.29 10.10
C VAL A 132 4.32 -3.12 8.63
N GLY A 133 4.98 -2.01 8.31
CA GLY A 133 5.52 -1.73 6.98
C GLY A 133 6.94 -2.27 6.82
N PHE A 134 7.58 -1.94 5.70
CA PHE A 134 8.92 -2.42 5.32
C PHE A 134 10.08 -1.79 6.13
N GLY A 135 9.81 -0.82 6.99
CA GLY A 135 10.78 -0.20 7.89
C GLY A 135 11.36 1.12 7.42
N GLY A 136 11.06 1.59 6.22
CA GLY A 136 11.52 2.88 5.70
C GLY A 136 10.82 4.09 6.34
N GLY A 137 9.61 3.92 6.88
CA GLY A 137 8.80 4.99 7.49
C GLY A 137 8.23 6.01 6.50
N TYR A 138 8.28 5.72 5.19
CA TYR A 138 7.76 6.61 4.15
C TYR A 138 6.25 6.85 4.30
N TYR A 139 5.48 5.78 4.44
CA TYR A 139 4.03 5.88 4.56
C TYR A 139 3.59 6.52 5.87
N ASP A 140 4.22 6.22 7.00
CA ASP A 140 3.83 6.85 8.28
C ASP A 140 4.09 8.36 8.26
N ARG A 141 5.20 8.82 7.65
CA ARG A 141 5.46 10.25 7.45
C ARG A 141 4.47 10.93 6.51
N PHE A 142 4.09 10.24 5.44
CA PHE A 142 3.09 10.75 4.51
C PHE A 142 1.71 10.82 5.17
N LEU A 143 1.27 9.71 5.79
CA LEU A 143 -0.06 9.59 6.41
C LEU A 143 -0.26 10.55 7.58
N ALA A 144 0.81 10.93 8.29
CA ALA A 144 0.74 11.93 9.37
C ALA A 144 0.25 13.31 8.89
N LYS A 145 0.34 13.60 7.59
CA LYS A 145 -0.06 14.87 6.97
C LYS A 145 -1.23 14.72 5.99
N TYR A 146 -1.64 13.50 5.70
CA TYR A 146 -2.67 13.19 4.71
C TYR A 146 -4.06 13.11 5.36
N SER A 147 -5.03 13.81 4.79
CA SER A 147 -6.40 13.89 5.31
C SER A 147 -7.42 13.05 4.55
N GLY A 148 -7.02 12.46 3.42
CA GLY A 148 -7.90 11.67 2.57
C GLY A 148 -8.20 10.27 3.10
N LYS A 149 -8.73 9.40 2.25
CA LYS A 149 -9.14 8.04 2.62
C LYS A 149 -7.98 7.05 2.48
N THR A 150 -7.87 6.13 3.45
CA THR A 150 -6.86 5.08 3.44
C THR A 150 -7.49 3.70 3.59
N ILE A 151 -7.09 2.79 2.71
CA ILE A 151 -7.49 1.37 2.75
C ILE A 151 -6.24 0.51 2.65
N ALA A 152 -6.21 -0.61 3.36
CA ALA A 152 -5.26 -1.68 3.10
C ALA A 152 -5.99 -2.98 2.75
N LEU A 153 -5.44 -3.71 1.78
CA LEU A 153 -5.89 -5.04 1.39
C LEU A 153 -5.09 -6.07 2.16
N VAL A 154 -5.78 -6.91 2.91
CA VAL A 154 -5.16 -7.81 3.89
C VAL A 154 -5.40 -9.27 3.52
N PRO A 155 -4.46 -9.92 2.80
CA PRO A 155 -4.52 -11.35 2.58
C PRO A 155 -4.32 -12.12 3.90
N SER A 156 -4.73 -13.37 3.94
CA SER A 156 -4.71 -14.22 5.13
C SER A 156 -3.35 -14.24 5.84
N ALA A 157 -2.26 -14.29 5.07
CA ALA A 157 -0.91 -14.35 5.61
C ALA A 157 -0.42 -13.02 6.26
N MET A 158 -1.13 -11.92 6.04
CA MET A 158 -0.84 -10.60 6.64
C MET A 158 -1.80 -10.23 7.78
N HIS A 159 -2.82 -11.07 8.04
CA HIS A 159 -3.84 -10.82 9.04
C HIS A 159 -3.36 -11.21 10.45
N PHE A 160 -3.50 -10.30 11.39
CA PHE A 160 -3.33 -10.49 12.82
C PHE A 160 -4.59 -10.01 13.53
N GLU A 161 -5.10 -10.78 14.48
CA GLU A 161 -6.27 -10.35 15.27
C GLU A 161 -5.92 -9.17 16.17
N THR A 162 -4.71 -9.17 16.72
CA THR A 162 -4.18 -8.11 17.59
C THR A 162 -2.79 -7.66 17.13
N ALA A 163 -2.41 -6.45 17.53
CA ALA A 163 -1.05 -5.96 17.29
C ALA A 163 -0.07 -6.63 18.27
N ASP A 164 0.47 -7.78 17.89
CA ASP A 164 1.45 -8.53 18.71
C ASP A 164 2.86 -7.89 18.68
N TRP A 165 2.99 -6.67 18.19
CA TRP A 165 4.21 -5.88 18.11
C TRP A 165 4.06 -4.54 18.83
N GLU A 166 5.20 -3.92 19.16
CA GLU A 166 5.21 -2.59 19.76
C GLU A 166 4.71 -1.52 18.78
N ILE A 167 3.71 -0.75 19.20
CA ILE A 167 3.20 0.40 18.46
C ILE A 167 4.01 1.63 18.88
N GLY A 168 4.74 2.22 17.93
CA GLY A 168 5.51 3.43 18.13
C GLY A 168 4.67 4.70 17.99
N GLU A 169 5.17 5.80 18.53
CA GLU A 169 4.48 7.09 18.51
C GLU A 169 4.24 7.65 17.08
N TYR A 170 5.04 7.22 16.11
CA TYR A 170 4.94 7.65 14.70
C TYR A 170 4.12 6.68 13.83
N ASP A 171 3.64 5.56 14.38
CA ASP A 171 2.82 4.64 13.61
C ASP A 171 1.43 5.22 13.37
N ILE A 172 0.99 5.22 12.11
CA ILE A 172 -0.31 5.76 11.73
C ILE A 172 -1.28 4.62 11.41
N ARG A 173 -2.49 4.71 11.97
CA ARG A 173 -3.58 3.77 11.70
C ARG A 173 -4.10 3.92 10.29
N ILE A 174 -4.51 2.80 9.69
CA ILE A 174 -5.26 2.80 8.45
C ILE A 174 -6.75 2.94 8.78
N GLN A 175 -7.49 3.73 8.00
CA GLN A 175 -8.91 3.97 8.28
C GLN A 175 -9.76 2.71 8.06
N LYS A 176 -9.43 1.90 7.04
CA LYS A 176 -10.15 0.68 6.71
C LYS A 176 -9.20 -0.45 6.31
N LEU A 177 -9.42 -1.63 6.89
CA LEU A 177 -8.78 -2.87 6.45
C LEU A 177 -9.83 -3.74 5.75
N ILE A 178 -9.46 -4.29 4.59
CA ILE A 178 -10.29 -5.25 3.85
C ILE A 178 -9.62 -6.61 3.94
N PHE A 179 -10.27 -7.54 4.57
CA PHE A 179 -9.81 -8.93 4.74
C PHE A 179 -10.44 -9.85 3.68
N VAL A 180 -9.77 -10.97 3.40
CA VAL A 180 -10.27 -12.03 2.50
C VAL A 180 -11.58 -12.62 2.98
#